data_5065c935978c0fbc455f0c36d38aa705
#
_entry.id   5065c935978c0fbc455f0c36d38aa705
#
_cell.length_a   1.000
_cell.length_b   1.000
_cell.length_c   1.000
_cell.angle_alpha   90.00
_cell.angle_beta   90.00
_cell.angle_gamma   90.00
#
_symmetry.space_group_name_H-M   'P 1'
#
loop_
_entity.id
_entity.type
_entity.pdbx_description
1 polymer ?
#
loop_
_entity_poly.entity_id
_entity_poly.type
_entity_poly.pdbx_seq_one_letter_code
_entity_poly.pdbx_strand_id
1 'polypeptide(L)'
;IILEQLASSYAVLTDDERELGVCLVDIGGGTTDIAIFTEGAIRHTGVIPIAGDQVTNDIAMALRTPTQYAEEIKIRYACALAQLAGADQTIKVPGVGERGARDLSRQALAEVVEPRYDELFTLVQAEIRRSGFEDVLAGGIVLTGGTAKMEGVVELAEEIFHMPVRIGAPAGVQGMLDIVKNP
;
A
#
# COMPACT_ATOMS: atom_id res chain seq x y z
N ILE A 1 -9.41 11.82 -21.65
CA ILE A 1 -8.34 11.79 -20.63
C ILE A 1 -9.01 12.09 -19.30
N ILE A 2 -8.77 11.27 -18.31
CA ILE A 2 -9.24 11.41 -16.93
C ILE A 2 -8.04 11.31 -15.99
N LEU A 3 -8.07 12.00 -14.85
CA LEU A 3 -7.09 11.83 -13.80
C LEU A 3 -7.21 10.44 -13.19
N GLU A 4 -6.09 9.77 -12.95
CA GLU A 4 -6.04 8.42 -12.39
C GLU A 4 -6.75 8.35 -11.03
N GLN A 5 -6.46 9.31 -10.13
CA GLN A 5 -7.09 9.40 -8.81
C GLN A 5 -8.63 9.53 -8.90
N LEU A 6 -9.13 10.23 -9.92
CA LEU A 6 -10.56 10.36 -10.14
C LEU A 6 -11.16 9.05 -10.63
N ALA A 7 -10.47 8.34 -11.54
CA ALA A 7 -10.91 7.03 -12.02
C ALA A 7 -10.95 6.00 -10.88
N SER A 8 -9.87 5.92 -10.08
CA SER A 8 -9.77 5.05 -8.90
C SER A 8 -10.89 5.37 -7.90
N SER A 9 -11.19 6.65 -7.66
CA SER A 9 -12.25 7.06 -6.73
C SER A 9 -13.63 6.55 -7.12
N TYR A 10 -13.96 6.60 -8.42
CA TYR A 10 -15.25 6.07 -8.91
C TYR A 10 -15.34 4.55 -8.80
N ALA A 11 -14.21 3.86 -8.84
CA ALA A 11 -14.17 2.42 -8.76
C ALA A 11 -14.30 1.91 -7.31
N VAL A 12 -13.69 2.62 -6.33
CA VAL A 12 -13.48 2.07 -4.98
C VAL A 12 -14.15 2.83 -3.84
N LEU A 13 -14.58 4.09 -4.05
CA LEU A 13 -15.25 4.90 -3.03
C LEU A 13 -16.77 4.84 -3.18
N THR A 14 -17.47 4.83 -2.05
CA THR A 14 -18.92 5.04 -2.00
C THR A 14 -19.26 6.54 -2.12
N ASP A 15 -20.50 6.84 -2.47
CA ASP A 15 -20.99 8.21 -2.51
C ASP A 15 -20.97 8.85 -1.11
N ASP A 16 -21.32 8.07 -0.07
CA ASP A 16 -21.30 8.54 1.32
C ASP A 16 -19.88 8.89 1.78
N GLU A 17 -18.87 8.09 1.43
CA GLU A 17 -17.47 8.41 1.75
C GLU A 17 -17.02 9.70 1.09
N ARG A 18 -17.37 9.91 -0.19
CA ARG A 18 -17.03 11.16 -0.90
C ARG A 18 -17.74 12.37 -0.32
N GLU A 19 -18.95 12.20 0.17
CA GLU A 19 -19.72 13.28 0.79
C GLU A 19 -19.19 13.64 2.18
N LEU A 20 -18.95 12.63 3.04
CA LEU A 20 -18.56 12.80 4.44
C LEU A 20 -17.09 13.18 4.65
N GLY A 21 -16.25 12.98 3.64
CA GLY A 21 -14.82 13.23 3.70
C GLY A 21 -13.99 11.95 3.80
N VAL A 22 -13.14 11.70 2.80
CA VAL A 22 -12.28 10.52 2.70
C VAL A 22 -10.98 10.86 2.00
N CYS A 23 -9.90 10.20 2.42
CA CYS A 23 -8.63 10.22 1.71
C CYS A 23 -8.44 8.90 0.97
N LEU A 24 -8.34 8.96 -0.36
CA LEU A 24 -7.95 7.85 -1.21
C LEU A 24 -6.44 7.86 -1.38
N VAL A 25 -5.80 6.71 -1.13
CA VAL A 25 -4.35 6.49 -1.31
C VAL A 25 -4.16 5.31 -2.25
N ASP A 26 -3.73 5.59 -3.47
CA ASP A 26 -3.49 4.58 -4.51
C ASP A 26 -1.99 4.26 -4.56
N ILE A 27 -1.62 3.06 -4.09
CA ILE A 27 -0.22 2.62 -3.97
C ILE A 27 0.12 1.75 -5.17
N GLY A 28 0.73 2.38 -6.18
CA GLY A 28 1.17 1.74 -7.40
C GLY A 28 2.53 1.04 -7.29
N GLY A 29 3.21 0.85 -8.42
CA GLY A 29 4.59 0.37 -8.49
C GLY A 29 5.61 1.46 -8.20
N GLY A 30 5.53 2.59 -8.90
CA GLY A 30 6.51 3.68 -8.82
C GLY A 30 6.08 4.88 -7.97
N THR A 31 4.78 5.14 -7.86
CA THR A 31 4.22 6.29 -7.12
C THR A 31 3.05 5.88 -6.25
N THR A 32 2.81 6.68 -5.23
CA THR A 32 1.59 6.66 -4.44
C THR A 32 0.85 7.96 -4.66
N ASP A 33 -0.38 7.84 -5.14
CA ASP A 33 -1.25 8.95 -5.47
C ASP A 33 -2.27 9.17 -4.35
N ILE A 34 -2.47 10.43 -3.97
CA ILE A 34 -3.36 10.84 -2.88
C ILE A 34 -4.45 11.72 -3.46
N ALA A 35 -5.69 11.47 -3.07
CA ALA A 35 -6.82 12.34 -3.38
C ALA A 35 -7.76 12.47 -2.18
N ILE A 36 -8.10 13.69 -1.80
CA ILE A 36 -9.02 13.99 -0.72
C ILE A 36 -10.34 14.46 -1.31
N PHE A 37 -11.43 13.85 -0.85
CA PHE A 37 -12.79 14.16 -1.23
C PHE A 37 -13.59 14.64 -0.03
N THR A 38 -14.38 15.69 -0.20
CA THR A 38 -15.44 16.15 0.72
C THR A 38 -16.56 16.76 -0.07
N GLU A 39 -17.81 16.67 0.41
CA GLU A 39 -18.99 17.21 -0.26
C GLU A 39 -19.08 16.75 -1.73
N GLY A 40 -18.77 15.48 -1.99
CA GLY A 40 -18.80 14.85 -3.30
C GLY A 40 -17.73 15.33 -4.30
N ALA A 41 -16.83 16.25 -3.91
CA ALA A 41 -15.83 16.84 -4.78
C ALA A 41 -14.39 16.55 -4.33
N ILE A 42 -13.49 16.45 -5.32
CA ILE A 42 -12.04 16.38 -5.05
C ILE A 42 -11.54 17.74 -4.55
N ARG A 43 -10.89 17.77 -3.42
CA ARG A 43 -10.39 19.01 -2.76
C ARG A 43 -8.88 19.14 -2.81
N HIS A 44 -8.17 18.02 -2.78
CA HIS A 44 -6.72 18.01 -2.80
C HIS A 44 -6.20 16.77 -3.54
N THR A 45 -5.06 16.90 -4.20
CA THR A 45 -4.32 15.79 -4.78
C THR A 45 -2.84 15.92 -4.47
N GLY A 46 -2.16 14.81 -4.26
CA GLY A 46 -0.73 14.74 -4.03
C GLY A 46 -0.14 13.49 -4.65
N VAL A 47 1.17 13.51 -4.88
CA VAL A 47 1.92 12.36 -5.37
C VAL A 47 3.16 12.18 -4.53
N ILE A 48 3.41 10.96 -4.06
CA ILE A 48 4.60 10.57 -3.31
C ILE A 48 5.41 9.60 -4.18
N PRO A 49 6.71 9.85 -4.41
CA PRO A 49 7.55 8.99 -5.25
C PRO A 49 8.08 7.76 -4.49
N ILE A 50 7.23 7.13 -3.70
CA ILE A 50 7.49 5.88 -2.98
C ILE A 50 6.31 4.95 -3.19
N ALA A 51 6.58 3.72 -3.62
CA ALA A 51 5.58 2.68 -3.82
C ALA A 51 6.23 1.28 -3.86
N GLY A 52 5.63 0.32 -4.56
CA GLY A 52 6.05 -1.08 -4.56
C GLY A 52 7.47 -1.35 -5.06
N ASP A 53 7.99 -0.56 -5.99
CA ASP A 53 9.32 -0.74 -6.55
C ASP A 53 10.42 -0.45 -5.53
N GLN A 54 10.20 0.53 -4.64
CA GLN A 54 11.13 0.83 -3.55
C GLN A 54 11.18 -0.32 -2.55
N VAL A 55 10.04 -0.92 -2.22
CA VAL A 55 9.98 -2.14 -1.37
C VAL A 55 10.77 -3.28 -2.01
N THR A 56 10.58 -3.51 -3.32
CA THR A 56 11.33 -4.54 -4.05
C THR A 56 12.83 -4.28 -4.01
N ASN A 57 13.26 -3.03 -4.20
CA ASN A 57 14.65 -2.64 -4.13
C ASN A 57 15.24 -2.85 -2.74
N ASP A 58 14.52 -2.50 -1.67
CA ASP A 58 14.95 -2.72 -0.29
C ASP A 58 15.16 -4.22 -0.02
N ILE A 59 14.23 -5.07 -0.45
CA ILE A 59 14.34 -6.53 -0.35
C ILE A 59 15.55 -7.03 -1.14
N ALA A 60 15.72 -6.59 -2.38
CA ALA A 60 16.84 -6.99 -3.23
C ALA A 60 18.19 -6.67 -2.60
N MET A 61 18.33 -5.46 -2.03
CA MET A 61 19.55 -4.99 -1.38
C MET A 61 19.80 -5.70 -0.06
N ALA A 62 18.81 -5.75 0.83
CA ALA A 62 18.94 -6.36 2.15
C ALA A 62 19.21 -7.87 2.05
N LEU A 63 18.52 -8.54 1.15
CA LEU A 63 18.67 -9.98 0.96
C LEU A 63 19.73 -10.34 -0.07
N ARG A 64 20.36 -9.38 -0.73
CA ARG A 64 21.37 -9.62 -1.78
C ARG A 64 20.87 -10.68 -2.77
N THR A 65 19.67 -10.50 -3.28
CA THR A 65 18.99 -11.35 -4.25
C THR A 65 18.68 -10.55 -5.53
N PRO A 66 18.60 -11.19 -6.70
CA PRO A 66 18.21 -10.49 -7.92
C PRO A 66 16.81 -9.86 -7.78
N THR A 67 16.60 -8.69 -8.39
CA THR A 67 15.35 -7.90 -8.29
C THR A 67 14.10 -8.74 -8.67
N GLN A 68 14.21 -9.61 -9.67
CA GLN A 68 13.11 -10.49 -10.06
C GLN A 68 12.67 -11.39 -8.90
N TYR A 69 13.62 -12.00 -8.19
CA TYR A 69 13.30 -12.83 -7.02
C TYR A 69 12.85 -12.01 -5.82
N ALA A 70 13.37 -10.79 -5.66
CA ALA A 70 12.90 -9.87 -4.62
C ALA A 70 11.42 -9.52 -4.84
N GLU A 71 10.99 -9.30 -6.09
CA GLU A 71 9.58 -9.05 -6.44
C GLU A 71 8.71 -10.26 -6.14
N GLU A 72 9.14 -11.48 -6.51
CA GLU A 72 8.42 -12.71 -6.20
C GLU A 72 8.29 -12.93 -4.67
N ILE A 73 9.37 -12.67 -3.93
CA ILE A 73 9.41 -12.77 -2.47
C ILE A 73 8.46 -11.76 -1.84
N LYS A 74 8.47 -10.51 -2.32
CA LYS A 74 7.55 -9.45 -1.90
C LYS A 74 6.10 -9.90 -2.05
N ILE A 75 5.71 -10.31 -3.24
CA ILE A 75 4.32 -10.69 -3.54
C ILE A 75 3.83 -11.86 -2.70
N ARG A 76 4.70 -12.86 -2.45
CA ARG A 76 4.28 -14.12 -1.82
C ARG A 76 4.40 -14.13 -0.30
N TYR A 77 5.36 -13.40 0.27
CA TYR A 77 5.77 -13.60 1.66
C TYR A 77 5.90 -12.33 2.47
N ALA A 78 5.97 -11.16 1.84
CA ALA A 78 6.17 -9.94 2.58
C ALA A 78 4.97 -9.59 3.46
N CYS A 79 5.27 -8.84 4.53
CA CYS A 79 4.29 -8.31 5.47
C CYS A 79 4.74 -6.89 5.85
N ALA A 80 3.82 -5.95 5.87
CA ALA A 80 4.11 -4.55 6.19
C ALA A 80 4.26 -4.30 7.70
N LEU A 81 3.84 -5.26 8.55
CA LEU A 81 3.94 -5.18 10.00
C LEU A 81 4.59 -6.45 10.55
N ALA A 82 5.81 -6.33 11.06
CA ALA A 82 6.63 -7.47 11.48
C ALA A 82 5.98 -8.32 12.59
N GLN A 83 5.16 -7.70 13.44
CA GLN A 83 4.42 -8.41 14.50
C GLN A 83 3.44 -9.46 13.96
N LEU A 84 2.93 -9.28 12.73
CA LEU A 84 1.99 -10.19 12.08
C LEU A 84 2.71 -11.31 11.32
N ALA A 85 3.99 -11.11 11.00
CA ALA A 85 4.78 -12.11 10.29
C ALA A 85 5.18 -13.25 11.22
N GLY A 86 4.78 -14.49 10.89
CA GLY A 86 5.11 -15.66 11.68
C GLY A 86 6.63 -15.91 11.76
N ALA A 87 7.19 -15.96 12.97
CA ALA A 87 8.62 -16.22 13.19
C ALA A 87 9.03 -17.64 12.74
N ASP A 88 8.11 -18.59 12.79
CA ASP A 88 8.35 -20.01 12.42
C ASP A 88 8.28 -20.25 10.90
N GLN A 89 7.82 -19.29 10.13
CA GLN A 89 7.73 -19.40 8.68
C GLN A 89 9.08 -19.08 8.05
N THR A 90 9.65 -20.06 7.34
CA THR A 90 10.93 -19.92 6.64
C THR A 90 10.71 -19.82 5.14
N ILE A 91 11.40 -18.88 4.51
CA ILE A 91 11.40 -18.67 3.05
C ILE A 91 12.79 -18.93 2.49
N LYS A 92 12.84 -19.47 1.27
CA LYS A 92 14.10 -19.65 0.52
C LYS A 92 14.41 -18.43 -0.32
N VAL A 93 15.57 -17.82 -0.08
CA VAL A 93 16.05 -16.63 -0.79
C VAL A 93 17.18 -17.05 -1.72
N PRO A 94 16.98 -16.96 -3.06
CA PRO A 94 18.04 -17.20 -4.02
C PRO A 94 19.20 -16.19 -3.85
N GLY A 95 20.44 -16.66 -3.94
CA GLY A 95 21.61 -15.80 -3.90
C GLY A 95 21.95 -15.19 -5.26
N VAL A 96 22.85 -14.21 -5.28
CA VAL A 96 23.42 -13.62 -6.51
C VAL A 96 24.65 -14.42 -6.94
N GLY A 97 24.77 -14.72 -8.24
CA GLY A 97 25.89 -15.45 -8.82
C GLY A 97 25.95 -16.91 -8.35
N GLU A 98 27.12 -17.39 -7.98
CA GLU A 98 27.35 -18.77 -7.53
C GLU A 98 26.92 -19.04 -6.07
N ARG A 99 26.33 -18.05 -5.39
CA ARG A 99 25.86 -18.22 -4.02
C ARG A 99 24.58 -19.03 -4.00
N GLY A 100 24.57 -20.12 -3.24
CA GLY A 100 23.39 -20.95 -3.04
C GLY A 100 22.24 -20.20 -2.37
N ALA A 101 21.03 -20.76 -2.46
CA ALA A 101 19.88 -20.25 -1.72
C ALA A 101 20.09 -20.38 -0.22
N ARG A 102 19.54 -19.45 0.55
CA ARG A 102 19.56 -19.45 2.02
C ARG A 102 18.17 -19.37 2.59
N ASP A 103 18.02 -19.85 3.80
CA ASP A 103 16.77 -19.76 4.54
C ASP A 103 16.72 -18.43 5.32
N LEU A 104 15.54 -17.79 5.33
CA LEU A 104 15.26 -16.55 6.05
C LEU A 104 13.89 -16.70 6.72
N SER A 105 13.73 -16.21 7.95
CA SER A 105 12.40 -16.15 8.57
C SER A 105 11.53 -15.09 7.90
N ARG A 106 10.22 -15.32 7.83
CA ARG A 106 9.27 -14.34 7.30
C ARG A 106 9.28 -13.05 8.11
N GLN A 107 9.48 -13.17 9.43
CA GLN A 107 9.62 -12.01 10.31
C GLN A 107 10.83 -11.14 9.91
N ALA A 108 11.99 -11.74 9.63
CA ALA A 108 13.17 -10.98 9.20
C ALA A 108 12.95 -10.29 7.82
N LEU A 109 12.13 -10.86 6.95
CA LEU A 109 11.69 -10.17 5.73
C LEU A 109 10.81 -8.97 6.06
N ALA A 110 9.85 -9.12 6.97
CA ALA A 110 8.96 -8.04 7.36
C ALA A 110 9.73 -6.88 8.03
N GLU A 111 10.75 -7.14 8.82
CA GLU A 111 11.65 -6.13 9.40
C GLU A 111 12.40 -5.31 8.33
N VAL A 112 12.54 -5.82 7.11
CA VAL A 112 13.07 -5.07 5.96
C VAL A 112 11.99 -4.23 5.30
N VAL A 113 10.76 -4.72 5.26
CA VAL A 113 9.63 -4.12 4.52
C VAL A 113 8.94 -3.02 5.32
N GLU A 114 8.69 -3.25 6.61
CA GLU A 114 7.96 -2.34 7.51
C GLU A 114 8.49 -0.90 7.50
N PRO A 115 9.82 -0.64 7.59
CA PRO A 115 10.33 0.74 7.58
C PRO A 115 9.97 1.53 6.31
N ARG A 116 9.83 0.84 5.16
CA ARG A 116 9.44 1.49 3.92
C ARG A 116 7.98 1.89 3.91
N TYR A 117 7.10 1.06 4.45
CA TYR A 117 5.69 1.42 4.60
C TYR A 117 5.48 2.48 5.67
N ASP A 118 6.24 2.43 6.76
CA ASP A 118 6.24 3.48 7.80
C ASP A 118 6.61 4.84 7.20
N GLU A 119 7.69 4.90 6.42
CA GLU A 119 8.10 6.10 5.68
C GLU A 119 7.00 6.58 4.73
N LEU A 120 6.44 5.68 3.92
CA LEU A 120 5.36 6.00 2.99
C LEU A 120 4.16 6.62 3.71
N PHE A 121 3.65 5.96 4.75
CA PHE A 121 2.48 6.44 5.48
C PHE A 121 2.75 7.70 6.28
N THR A 122 3.96 7.88 6.79
CA THR A 122 4.39 9.15 7.42
C THR A 122 4.34 10.30 6.41
N LEU A 123 4.79 10.07 5.16
CA LEU A 123 4.71 11.09 4.11
C LEU A 123 3.26 11.34 3.67
N VAL A 124 2.43 10.31 3.57
CA VAL A 124 0.99 10.45 3.31
C VAL A 124 0.33 11.29 4.41
N GLN A 125 0.62 11.01 5.67
CA GLN A 125 0.09 11.78 6.80
C GLN A 125 0.53 13.25 6.75
N ALA A 126 1.79 13.51 6.43
CA ALA A 126 2.31 14.87 6.27
C ALA A 126 1.59 15.62 5.12
N GLU A 127 1.28 14.92 4.02
CA GLU A 127 0.53 15.48 2.90
C GLU A 127 -0.93 15.78 3.28
N ILE A 128 -1.59 14.89 4.02
CA ILE A 128 -2.95 15.11 4.54
C ILE A 128 -2.97 16.36 5.45
N ARG A 129 -2.01 16.49 6.37
CA ARG A 129 -1.90 17.68 7.23
C ARG A 129 -1.65 18.95 6.44
N ARG A 130 -0.75 18.88 5.44
CA ARG A 130 -0.45 20.02 4.55
C ARG A 130 -1.67 20.47 3.76
N SER A 131 -2.56 19.55 3.41
CA SER A 131 -3.79 19.88 2.69
C SER A 131 -4.79 20.70 3.52
N GLY A 132 -4.71 20.63 4.85
CA GLY A 132 -5.65 21.27 5.78
C GLY A 132 -7.00 20.56 5.91
N PHE A 133 -7.14 19.35 5.38
CA PHE A 133 -8.39 18.57 5.41
C PHE A 133 -8.38 17.41 6.42
N GLU A 134 -7.34 17.28 7.27
CA GLU A 134 -7.22 16.17 8.24
C GLU A 134 -8.46 16.01 9.12
N ASP A 135 -8.99 17.12 9.64
CA ASP A 135 -10.11 17.13 10.59
C ASP A 135 -11.48 16.78 9.98
N VAL A 136 -11.59 16.75 8.65
CA VAL A 136 -12.85 16.49 7.96
C VAL A 136 -12.92 15.10 7.32
N LEU A 137 -11.95 14.23 7.55
CA LEU A 137 -11.90 12.87 7.00
C LEU A 137 -12.72 11.89 7.83
N ALA A 138 -14.03 12.10 7.95
CA ALA A 138 -14.94 11.24 8.71
C ALA A 138 -15.03 9.82 8.12
N GLY A 139 -14.83 9.67 6.80
CA GLY A 139 -14.74 8.37 6.10
C GLY A 139 -13.39 7.67 6.24
N GLY A 140 -12.40 8.32 6.91
CA GLY A 140 -11.06 7.77 7.10
C GLY A 140 -10.24 7.67 5.82
N ILE A 141 -9.47 6.60 5.70
CA ILE A 141 -8.54 6.38 4.59
C ILE A 141 -8.90 5.09 3.83
N VAL A 142 -8.89 5.18 2.52
CA VAL A 142 -9.09 4.04 1.62
C VAL A 142 -7.80 3.81 0.85
N LEU A 143 -7.19 2.64 1.06
CA LEU A 143 -6.01 2.19 0.35
C LEU A 143 -6.42 1.38 -0.88
N THR A 144 -5.82 1.65 -2.02
CA THR A 144 -6.02 0.89 -3.27
C THR A 144 -4.69 0.73 -4.02
N GLY A 145 -4.73 0.07 -5.16
CA GLY A 145 -3.53 -0.25 -5.93
C GLY A 145 -2.91 -1.59 -5.57
N GLY A 146 -2.05 -2.09 -6.45
CA GLY A 146 -1.48 -3.43 -6.32
C GLY A 146 -0.65 -3.64 -5.05
N THR A 147 0.03 -2.58 -4.59
CA THR A 147 0.91 -2.60 -3.42
C THR A 147 0.13 -2.51 -2.10
N ALA A 148 -1.14 -2.05 -2.14
CA ALA A 148 -2.03 -2.05 -0.98
C ALA A 148 -2.50 -3.45 -0.54
N LYS A 149 -2.22 -4.50 -1.32
CA LYS A 149 -2.55 -5.89 -0.96
C LYS A 149 -1.61 -6.53 0.06
N MET A 150 -0.54 -5.84 0.42
CA MET A 150 0.43 -6.35 1.38
C MET A 150 -0.26 -6.68 2.71
N GLU A 151 0.02 -7.88 3.25
CA GLU A 151 -0.44 -8.25 4.59
C GLU A 151 0.08 -7.26 5.64
N GLY A 152 -0.77 -6.87 6.60
CA GLY A 152 -0.40 -5.94 7.66
C GLY A 152 -0.42 -4.46 7.25
N VAL A 153 -0.77 -4.14 5.99
CA VAL A 153 -0.76 -2.76 5.52
C VAL A 153 -1.87 -1.91 6.17
N VAL A 154 -3.03 -2.50 6.41
CA VAL A 154 -4.16 -1.80 7.07
C VAL A 154 -3.83 -1.51 8.51
N GLU A 155 -3.35 -2.50 9.24
CA GLU A 155 -2.98 -2.40 10.65
C GLU A 155 -1.89 -1.34 10.86
N LEU A 156 -0.83 -1.37 10.06
CA LEU A 156 0.23 -0.36 10.13
C LEU A 156 -0.30 1.04 9.78
N ALA A 157 -1.15 1.15 8.77
CA ALA A 157 -1.75 2.42 8.38
C ALA A 157 -2.63 3.01 9.51
N GLU A 158 -3.45 2.18 10.17
CA GLU A 158 -4.27 2.61 11.32
C GLU A 158 -3.42 3.07 12.50
N GLU A 159 -2.29 2.40 12.76
CA GLU A 159 -1.33 2.82 13.80
C GLU A 159 -0.72 4.21 13.52
N ILE A 160 -0.44 4.53 12.25
CA ILE A 160 0.19 5.81 11.88
C ILE A 160 -0.84 6.93 11.75
N PHE A 161 -1.95 6.67 11.07
CA PHE A 161 -2.95 7.72 10.78
C PHE A 161 -3.88 7.99 11.96
N HIS A 162 -4.05 7.06 12.88
CA HIS A 162 -5.05 7.10 13.96
C HIS A 162 -6.47 7.33 13.44
N MET A 163 -6.77 6.80 12.26
CA MET A 163 -8.05 6.87 11.55
C MET A 163 -8.44 5.48 11.07
N PRO A 164 -9.73 5.21 10.84
CA PRO A 164 -10.15 3.97 10.20
C PRO A 164 -9.55 3.84 8.80
N VAL A 165 -9.02 2.65 8.48
CA VAL A 165 -8.43 2.33 7.18
C VAL A 165 -9.11 1.10 6.60
N ARG A 166 -9.39 1.12 5.30
CA ARG A 166 -9.87 -0.05 4.57
C ARG A 166 -9.17 -0.21 3.21
N ILE A 167 -9.19 -1.42 2.70
CA ILE A 167 -8.80 -1.66 1.31
C ILE A 167 -9.99 -1.34 0.39
N GLY A 168 -9.75 -0.55 -0.63
CA GLY A 168 -10.70 -0.26 -1.70
C GLY A 168 -10.54 -1.28 -2.82
N ALA A 169 -11.60 -2.05 -3.05
CA ALA A 169 -11.69 -2.91 -4.23
C ALA A 169 -12.77 -2.37 -5.17
N PRO A 170 -12.63 -2.53 -6.49
CA PRO A 170 -13.63 -2.08 -7.45
C PRO A 170 -15.02 -2.61 -7.12
N ALA A 171 -16.00 -1.72 -7.02
CA ALA A 171 -17.40 -2.02 -6.78
C ALA A 171 -18.24 -1.66 -8.01
N GLY A 172 -19.34 -2.39 -8.23
CA GLY A 172 -20.27 -2.11 -9.33
C GLY A 172 -19.81 -2.53 -10.73
N VAL A 173 -18.68 -3.18 -10.87
CA VAL A 173 -18.18 -3.71 -12.15
C VAL A 173 -18.71 -5.12 -12.35
N GLN A 174 -19.36 -5.37 -13.51
CA GLN A 174 -19.79 -6.72 -13.91
C GLN A 174 -18.63 -7.44 -14.59
N GLY A 175 -18.23 -8.62 -14.10
CA GLY A 175 -17.14 -9.41 -14.66
C GLY A 175 -16.82 -10.65 -13.84
N MET A 176 -15.70 -11.31 -14.16
CA MET A 176 -15.17 -12.42 -13.35
C MET A 176 -14.77 -11.89 -11.97
N LEU A 177 -15.30 -12.48 -10.91
CA LEU A 177 -15.10 -12.02 -9.52
C LEU A 177 -13.62 -11.83 -9.13
N ASP A 178 -12.74 -12.71 -9.64
CA ASP A 178 -11.30 -12.67 -9.33
C ASP A 178 -10.57 -11.49 -10.02
N ILE A 179 -11.14 -10.95 -11.11
CA ILE A 179 -10.59 -9.79 -11.81
C ILE A 179 -11.18 -8.50 -11.26
N VAL A 180 -12.47 -8.51 -10.95
CA VAL A 180 -13.23 -7.33 -10.50
C VAL A 180 -12.88 -6.91 -9.07
N LYS A 181 -12.55 -7.87 -8.19
CA LYS A 181 -12.20 -7.59 -6.78
C LYS A 181 -10.72 -7.32 -6.53
N ASN A 182 -9.97 -7.06 -7.58
CA ASN A 182 -8.56 -6.70 -7.46
C ASN A 182 -8.46 -5.20 -7.13
N PRO A 183 -7.95 -4.81 -5.93
CA PRO A 183 -7.80 -3.41 -5.53
C PRO A 183 -6.76 -2.68 -6.38
#